data_03758c2d3289f6e14e4ddeaf006a14f1
#
_entry.id   03758c2d3289f6e14e4ddeaf006a14f1
#
_cell.length_a   1.000
_cell.length_b   1.000
_cell.length_c   1.000
_cell.angle_alpha   90.00
_cell.angle_beta   90.00
_cell.angle_gamma   90.00
#
_symmetry.space_group_name_H-M   'P 1'
#
loop_
_entity.id
_entity.type
_entity.pdbx_description
1 polymer ?
#
loop_
_entity_poly.entity_id
_entity_poly.type
_entity_poly.pdbx_seq_one_letter_code
_entity_poly.pdbx_strand_id
1 'polypeptide(L)'
;MQIISSYGVEIKKQNIPLRHTMDIFRQAVSYLIRVYAETWEELSGIGNAQKRFNEAEHLVHETKKNHARFDFDCRFPKMPSYLRRAAIQHALGSVSSYQTRLALWEGRELSGKPKLTCENHAMPVFYRDVMYKEAETGEDTAHLKLFDGCDWKWFPVKLLHTDMEYLRKKWSGKKASAPTLEKKHHKYFLRFSYTEEISLSKTPVKEQVIC
;
A
#
# COMPACT_ATOMS: atom_id res chain seq x y z
N MET A 1 17.12 -11.62 14.21
CA MET A 1 15.69 -11.27 14.20
C MET A 1 15.51 -10.01 13.38
N GLN A 2 14.53 -9.96 12.47
CA GLN A 2 14.21 -8.75 11.72
C GLN A 2 13.13 -7.96 12.44
N ILE A 3 13.37 -6.67 12.63
CA ILE A 3 12.38 -5.72 13.18
C ILE A 3 12.09 -4.68 12.11
N ILE A 4 10.81 -4.39 11.91
CA ILE A 4 10.34 -3.33 11.02
C ILE A 4 9.94 -2.14 11.89
N SER A 5 10.66 -1.05 11.74
CA SER A 5 10.32 0.23 12.35
C SER A 5 9.68 1.16 11.33
N SER A 6 8.68 1.95 11.74
CA SER A 6 8.04 2.91 10.87
C SER A 6 7.86 4.26 11.54
N TYR A 7 7.96 5.33 10.74
CA TYR A 7 7.75 6.69 11.20
C TYR A 7 6.93 7.48 10.17
N GLY A 8 5.97 8.27 10.65
CA GLY A 8 5.13 9.12 9.82
C GLY A 8 5.61 10.57 9.85
N VAL A 9 6.01 11.10 8.70
CA VAL A 9 6.38 12.50 8.52
C VAL A 9 5.14 13.30 8.16
N GLU A 10 4.81 14.32 8.94
CA GLU A 10 3.64 15.18 8.68
C GLU A 10 3.86 16.00 7.41
N ILE A 11 2.86 16.00 6.53
CA ILE A 11 2.78 16.92 5.39
C ILE A 11 2.17 18.22 5.90
N LYS A 12 2.89 19.33 5.77
CA LYS A 12 2.36 20.65 6.11
C LYS A 12 1.12 20.94 5.27
N LYS A 13 0.12 21.57 5.88
CA LYS A 13 -1.14 21.90 5.20
C LYS A 13 -0.86 22.72 3.93
N GLN A 14 -1.29 22.18 2.80
CA GLN A 14 -1.12 22.78 1.47
C GLN A 14 -2.38 22.51 0.64
N ASN A 15 -2.63 23.37 -0.34
CA ASN A 15 -3.73 23.15 -1.29
C ASN A 15 -3.28 22.20 -2.42
N ILE A 16 -3.13 20.91 -2.08
CA ILE A 16 -2.72 19.85 -3.01
C ILE A 16 -3.70 18.68 -2.95
N PRO A 17 -3.86 17.90 -4.03
CA PRO A 17 -4.92 16.90 -4.18
C PRO A 17 -4.63 15.58 -3.47
N LEU A 18 -4.13 15.60 -2.22
CA LEU A 18 -3.86 14.38 -1.44
C LEU A 18 -5.13 13.54 -1.23
N ARG A 19 -6.25 14.22 -0.96
CA ARG A 19 -7.54 13.55 -0.77
C ARG A 19 -7.98 12.83 -2.04
N HIS A 20 -7.95 13.49 -3.19
CA HIS A 20 -8.34 12.90 -4.47
C HIS A 20 -7.51 11.65 -4.77
N THR A 21 -6.20 11.70 -4.51
CA THR A 21 -5.30 10.56 -4.70
C THR A 21 -5.66 9.37 -3.79
N MET A 22 -6.01 9.62 -2.54
CA MET A 22 -6.46 8.56 -1.64
C MET A 22 -7.82 7.99 -2.07
N ASP A 23 -8.73 8.85 -2.45
CA ASP A 23 -10.10 8.46 -2.80
C ASP A 23 -10.10 7.61 -4.10
N ILE A 24 -9.37 8.04 -5.14
CA ILE A 24 -9.25 7.26 -6.39
C ILE A 24 -8.57 5.90 -6.17
N PHE A 25 -7.54 5.84 -5.31
CA PHE A 25 -6.88 4.58 -4.97
C PHE A 25 -7.83 3.62 -4.24
N ARG A 26 -8.59 4.10 -3.28
CA ARG A 26 -9.58 3.29 -2.55
C ARG A 26 -10.72 2.82 -3.45
N GLN A 27 -11.18 3.67 -4.35
CA GLN A 27 -12.17 3.28 -5.36
C GLN A 27 -11.63 2.16 -6.27
N ALA A 28 -10.37 2.27 -6.69
CA ALA A 28 -9.72 1.23 -7.48
C ALA A 28 -9.63 -0.09 -6.71
N VAL A 29 -9.21 -0.06 -5.44
CA VAL A 29 -9.18 -1.26 -4.58
C VAL A 29 -10.59 -1.85 -4.41
N SER A 30 -11.61 -1.03 -4.16
CA SER A 30 -13.01 -1.47 -4.02
C SER A 30 -13.54 -2.14 -5.28
N TYR A 31 -13.21 -1.59 -6.43
CA TYR A 31 -13.55 -2.17 -7.72
C TYR A 31 -12.88 -3.54 -7.91
N LEU A 32 -11.58 -3.63 -7.65
CA LEU A 32 -10.81 -4.87 -7.79
C LEU A 32 -11.25 -5.96 -6.81
N ILE A 33 -11.68 -5.60 -5.59
CA ILE A 33 -12.24 -6.58 -4.65
C ILE A 33 -13.47 -7.27 -5.25
N ARG A 34 -14.35 -6.52 -5.94
CA ARG A 34 -15.53 -7.11 -6.61
C ARG A 34 -15.11 -8.02 -7.76
N VAL A 35 -14.22 -7.56 -8.61
CA VAL A 35 -13.69 -8.35 -9.75
C VAL A 35 -13.09 -9.66 -9.27
N TYR A 36 -12.21 -9.59 -8.27
CA TYR A 36 -11.51 -10.80 -7.79
C TYR A 36 -12.38 -11.70 -6.92
N ALA A 37 -13.42 -11.18 -6.31
CA ALA A 37 -14.42 -12.03 -5.65
C ALA A 37 -15.23 -12.85 -6.68
N GLU A 38 -15.56 -12.25 -7.83
CA GLU A 38 -16.26 -12.91 -8.94
C GLU A 38 -15.39 -13.97 -9.62
N THR A 39 -14.08 -13.70 -9.77
CA THR A 39 -13.13 -14.58 -10.48
C THR A 39 -12.28 -15.42 -9.53
N TRP A 40 -12.65 -15.53 -8.26
CA TRP A 40 -11.79 -16.18 -7.25
C TRP A 40 -11.52 -17.65 -7.54
N GLU A 41 -12.49 -18.39 -8.04
CA GLU A 41 -12.30 -19.82 -8.37
C GLU A 41 -11.18 -20.00 -9.40
N GLU A 42 -11.14 -19.16 -10.44
CA GLU A 42 -10.09 -19.16 -11.46
C GLU A 42 -8.73 -18.82 -10.83
N LEU A 43 -8.68 -17.75 -10.03
CA LEU A 43 -7.43 -17.26 -9.43
C LEU A 43 -6.89 -18.20 -8.33
N SER A 44 -7.75 -18.79 -7.53
CA SER A 44 -7.33 -19.64 -6.40
C SER A 44 -6.67 -20.94 -6.86
N GLY A 45 -7.07 -21.46 -8.03
CA GLY A 45 -6.44 -22.64 -8.65
C GLY A 45 -4.98 -22.43 -9.06
N ILE A 46 -4.50 -21.19 -9.12
CA ILE A 46 -3.12 -20.87 -9.47
C ILE A 46 -2.25 -20.97 -8.20
N GLY A 47 -1.49 -22.07 -8.08
CA GLY A 47 -0.69 -22.35 -6.88
C GLY A 47 0.46 -21.36 -6.61
N ASN A 48 0.98 -20.69 -7.65
CA ASN A 48 2.07 -19.72 -7.52
C ASN A 48 1.54 -18.30 -7.36
N ALA A 49 1.91 -17.63 -6.26
CA ALA A 49 1.45 -16.28 -5.93
C ALA A 49 1.78 -15.24 -7.01
N GLN A 50 2.99 -15.31 -7.63
CA GLN A 50 3.37 -14.38 -8.69
C GLN A 50 2.57 -14.63 -9.98
N LYS A 51 2.31 -15.87 -10.33
CA LYS A 51 1.47 -16.21 -11.48
C LYS A 51 0.03 -15.76 -11.25
N ARG A 52 -0.51 -15.99 -10.04
CA ARG A 52 -1.84 -15.49 -9.64
C ARG A 52 -1.94 -13.97 -9.75
N PHE A 53 -0.92 -13.26 -9.28
CA PHE A 53 -0.88 -11.80 -9.40
C PHE A 53 -0.87 -11.35 -10.86
N ASN A 54 -0.05 -11.98 -11.71
CA ASN A 54 0.03 -11.65 -13.13
C ASN A 54 -1.31 -11.91 -13.83
N GLU A 55 -1.98 -13.03 -13.52
CA GLU A 55 -3.30 -13.34 -14.07
C GLU A 55 -4.34 -12.32 -13.62
N ALA A 56 -4.34 -11.96 -12.34
CA ALA A 56 -5.19 -10.90 -11.82
C ALA A 56 -4.95 -9.54 -12.51
N GLU A 57 -3.70 -9.21 -12.88
CA GLU A 57 -3.38 -8.02 -13.66
C GLU A 57 -3.89 -8.15 -15.10
N HIS A 58 -3.80 -9.33 -15.74
CA HIS A 58 -4.30 -9.59 -17.09
C HIS A 58 -5.82 -9.40 -17.20
N LEU A 59 -6.57 -9.76 -16.16
CA LEU A 59 -8.02 -9.58 -16.14
C LEU A 59 -8.46 -8.11 -16.26
N VAL A 60 -7.62 -7.16 -15.81
CA VAL A 60 -8.01 -5.76 -15.63
C VAL A 60 -7.16 -4.75 -16.40
N HIS A 61 -6.03 -5.18 -16.95
CA HIS A 61 -5.10 -4.28 -17.64
C HIS A 61 -5.06 -4.55 -19.14
N GLU A 62 -5.50 -3.55 -19.92
CA GLU A 62 -5.47 -3.58 -21.38
C GLU A 62 -4.05 -3.31 -21.89
N THR A 63 -3.57 -4.17 -22.80
CA THR A 63 -2.31 -3.98 -23.52
C THR A 63 -2.46 -4.38 -24.97
N LYS A 64 -1.48 -4.07 -25.81
CA LYS A 64 -1.44 -4.53 -27.22
C LYS A 64 -1.55 -6.06 -27.38
N LYS A 65 -1.16 -6.81 -26.35
CA LYS A 65 -1.09 -8.29 -26.36
C LYS A 65 -2.14 -8.94 -25.46
N ASN A 66 -2.83 -8.17 -24.66
CA ASN A 66 -3.81 -8.66 -23.70
C ASN A 66 -5.06 -7.80 -23.72
N HIS A 67 -6.21 -8.41 -24.04
CA HIS A 67 -7.50 -7.77 -23.89
C HIS A 67 -8.03 -8.01 -22.49
N ALA A 68 -8.22 -6.92 -21.74
CA ALA A 68 -8.74 -7.00 -20.39
C ALA A 68 -10.21 -7.43 -20.40
N ARG A 69 -10.56 -8.35 -19.52
CA ARG A 69 -11.96 -8.82 -19.32
C ARG A 69 -12.81 -7.76 -18.62
N PHE A 70 -12.20 -6.90 -17.82
CA PHE A 70 -12.86 -5.89 -17.00
C PHE A 70 -12.36 -4.49 -17.34
N ASP A 71 -13.22 -3.49 -17.26
CA ASP A 71 -13.03 -2.11 -17.69
C ASP A 71 -12.23 -1.21 -16.71
N PHE A 72 -11.28 -1.79 -15.97
CA PHE A 72 -10.50 -1.05 -14.96
C PHE A 72 -9.77 0.17 -15.55
N ASP A 73 -9.08 0.01 -16.67
CA ASP A 73 -8.31 1.09 -17.28
C ASP A 73 -9.20 2.22 -17.82
N CYS A 74 -10.44 1.91 -18.19
CA CYS A 74 -11.44 2.92 -18.55
C CYS A 74 -11.95 3.70 -17.34
N ARG A 75 -12.13 3.03 -16.19
CA ARG A 75 -12.61 3.65 -14.95
C ARG A 75 -11.53 4.45 -14.24
N PHE A 76 -10.27 4.01 -14.34
CA PHE A 76 -9.13 4.61 -13.68
C PHE A 76 -8.05 4.99 -14.69
N PRO A 77 -8.34 5.93 -15.61
CA PRO A 77 -7.47 6.23 -16.73
C PRO A 77 -6.12 6.75 -16.23
N LYS A 78 -5.06 6.32 -16.94
CA LYS A 78 -3.68 6.74 -16.68
C LYS A 78 -3.16 6.47 -15.27
N MET A 79 -3.81 5.56 -14.50
CA MET A 79 -3.31 5.21 -13.18
C MET A 79 -1.88 4.67 -13.28
N PRO A 80 -0.92 5.22 -12.49
CA PRO A 80 0.46 4.75 -12.51
C PRO A 80 0.55 3.24 -12.27
N SER A 81 1.35 2.53 -13.07
CA SER A 81 1.43 1.06 -13.06
C SER A 81 1.71 0.48 -11.67
N TYR A 82 2.63 1.09 -10.91
CA TYR A 82 2.94 0.65 -9.55
C TYR A 82 1.76 0.84 -8.59
N LEU A 83 1.00 1.92 -8.75
CA LEU A 83 -0.18 2.17 -7.93
C LEU A 83 -1.30 1.18 -8.27
N ARG A 84 -1.53 0.89 -9.57
CA ARG A 84 -2.43 -0.19 -10.01
C ARG A 84 -2.04 -1.52 -9.39
N ARG A 85 -0.76 -1.90 -9.47
CA ARG A 85 -0.25 -3.15 -8.91
C ARG A 85 -0.40 -3.21 -7.39
N ALA A 86 -0.21 -2.11 -6.68
CA ALA A 86 -0.49 -2.03 -5.25
C ALA A 86 -1.99 -2.23 -4.95
N ALA A 87 -2.89 -1.64 -5.75
CA ALA A 87 -4.33 -1.84 -5.61
C ALA A 87 -4.73 -3.31 -5.86
N ILE A 88 -4.16 -3.96 -6.89
CA ILE A 88 -4.35 -5.39 -7.18
C ILE A 88 -3.94 -6.24 -5.98
N GLN A 89 -2.76 -5.98 -5.41
CA GLN A 89 -2.26 -6.74 -4.26
C GLN A 89 -3.14 -6.59 -3.02
N HIS A 90 -3.61 -5.37 -2.75
CA HIS A 90 -4.57 -5.12 -1.66
C HIS A 90 -5.88 -5.88 -1.85
N ALA A 91 -6.44 -5.84 -3.06
CA ALA A 91 -7.70 -6.50 -3.37
C ALA A 91 -7.57 -8.03 -3.29
N LEU A 92 -6.52 -8.61 -3.87
CA LEU A 92 -6.25 -10.05 -3.77
C LEU A 92 -6.08 -10.49 -2.31
N GLY A 93 -5.36 -9.72 -1.49
CA GLY A 93 -5.20 -10.01 -0.06
C GLY A 93 -6.53 -9.98 0.68
N SER A 94 -7.40 -9.00 0.39
CA SER A 94 -8.72 -8.87 1.00
C SER A 94 -9.63 -10.05 0.63
N VAL A 95 -9.68 -10.45 -0.64
CA VAL A 95 -10.49 -11.57 -1.10
C VAL A 95 -9.95 -12.89 -0.55
N SER A 96 -8.64 -13.12 -0.60
CA SER A 96 -8.00 -14.32 -0.04
C SER A 96 -8.29 -14.47 1.45
N SER A 97 -8.17 -13.39 2.22
CA SER A 97 -8.49 -13.39 3.65
C SER A 97 -9.98 -13.70 3.91
N TYR A 98 -10.87 -13.12 3.10
CA TYR A 98 -12.29 -13.42 3.18
C TYR A 98 -12.58 -14.89 2.91
N GLN A 99 -12.03 -15.46 1.86
CA GLN A 99 -12.24 -16.86 1.47
C GLN A 99 -11.71 -17.84 2.53
N THR A 100 -10.54 -17.56 3.10
CA THR A 100 -9.99 -18.35 4.22
C THR A 100 -10.96 -18.32 5.42
N ARG A 101 -11.47 -17.14 5.78
CA ARG A 101 -12.43 -17.01 6.89
C ARG A 101 -13.76 -17.68 6.58
N LEU A 102 -14.20 -17.67 5.32
CA LEU A 102 -15.42 -18.33 4.89
C LEU A 102 -15.29 -19.85 5.06
N ALA A 103 -14.17 -20.44 4.63
CA ALA A 103 -13.88 -21.85 4.80
C ALA A 103 -13.84 -22.27 6.28
N LEU A 104 -13.22 -21.46 7.15
CA LEU A 104 -13.21 -21.71 8.60
C LEU A 104 -14.62 -21.63 9.20
N TRP A 105 -15.48 -20.72 8.71
CA TRP A 105 -16.86 -20.65 9.16
C TRP A 105 -17.67 -21.88 8.70
N GLU A 106 -17.51 -22.31 7.47
CA GLU A 106 -18.13 -23.51 6.92
C GLU A 106 -17.68 -24.77 7.68
N GLY A 107 -16.40 -24.82 8.08
CA GLY A 107 -15.84 -25.85 8.96
C GLY A 107 -16.28 -25.73 10.44
N ARG A 108 -17.12 -24.75 10.80
CA ARG A 108 -17.61 -24.45 12.16
C ARG A 108 -16.52 -24.03 13.15
N GLU A 109 -15.38 -23.57 12.66
CA GLU A 109 -14.29 -23.03 13.48
C GLU A 109 -14.51 -21.55 13.85
N LEU A 110 -15.41 -20.85 13.14
CA LEU A 110 -15.83 -19.48 13.44
C LEU A 110 -17.32 -19.41 13.72
N SER A 111 -17.69 -18.63 14.75
CA SER A 111 -19.08 -18.47 15.19
C SER A 111 -19.94 -17.58 14.27
N GLY A 112 -19.34 -16.68 13.51
CA GLY A 112 -20.04 -15.72 12.65
C GLY A 112 -19.65 -15.83 11.18
N LYS A 113 -20.65 -15.79 10.28
CA LYS A 113 -20.40 -15.77 8.84
C LYS A 113 -19.63 -14.48 8.45
N PRO A 114 -18.44 -14.59 7.83
CA PRO A 114 -17.71 -13.43 7.38
C PRO A 114 -18.47 -12.70 6.28
N LYS A 115 -18.27 -11.37 6.21
CA LYS A 115 -18.79 -10.54 5.13
C LYS A 115 -17.62 -9.97 4.33
N LEU A 116 -17.69 -10.06 3.01
CA LEU A 116 -16.78 -9.34 2.14
C LEU A 116 -17.24 -7.89 2.08
N THR A 117 -16.36 -6.98 2.50
CA THR A 117 -16.60 -5.54 2.35
C THR A 117 -15.73 -4.97 1.23
N CYS A 118 -16.33 -4.13 0.40
CA CYS A 118 -15.60 -3.34 -0.58
C CYS A 118 -15.10 -2.02 0.01
N GLU A 119 -15.61 -1.60 1.16
CA GLU A 119 -15.07 -0.46 1.89
C GLU A 119 -13.69 -0.82 2.42
N ASN A 120 -12.75 0.07 2.20
CA ASN A 120 -11.36 -0.17 2.59
C ASN A 120 -10.69 1.10 3.07
N HIS A 121 -9.64 0.92 3.85
CA HIS A 121 -8.74 1.96 4.34
C HIS A 121 -7.35 1.86 3.68
N ALA A 122 -7.30 1.30 2.46
CA ALA A 122 -6.06 1.15 1.73
C ALA A 122 -5.35 2.49 1.56
N MET A 123 -4.04 2.45 1.72
CA MET A 123 -3.18 3.61 1.64
C MET A 123 -2.31 3.51 0.38
N PRO A 124 -2.29 4.54 -0.48
CA PRO A 124 -1.45 4.53 -1.66
C PRO A 124 0.03 4.52 -1.29
N VAL A 125 0.79 3.63 -1.94
CA VAL A 125 2.25 3.54 -1.81
C VAL A 125 2.90 4.38 -2.90
N PHE A 126 3.81 5.26 -2.53
CA PHE A 126 4.52 6.15 -3.44
C PHE A 126 5.91 5.59 -3.76
N TYR A 127 6.01 4.84 -4.84
CA TYR A 127 7.26 4.25 -5.28
C TYR A 127 8.27 5.32 -5.66
N ARG A 128 9.51 5.14 -5.18
CA ARG A 128 10.62 6.08 -5.43
C ARG A 128 10.84 6.24 -6.92
N ASP A 129 11.19 7.45 -7.31
CA ASP A 129 11.47 7.91 -8.68
C ASP A 129 10.29 7.85 -9.65
N VAL A 130 9.23 7.12 -9.33
CA VAL A 130 8.01 6.98 -10.14
C VAL A 130 6.86 7.83 -9.62
N MET A 131 6.68 7.87 -8.29
CA MET A 131 5.60 8.62 -7.63
C MET A 131 6.08 9.47 -6.46
N TYR A 132 7.28 9.23 -5.98
CA TYR A 132 7.94 9.97 -4.90
C TYR A 132 9.37 10.30 -5.31
N LYS A 133 9.74 11.56 -5.19
CA LYS A 133 11.12 12.03 -5.31
C LYS A 133 11.49 12.73 -4.02
N GLU A 134 12.64 12.36 -3.48
CA GLU A 134 13.20 13.06 -2.33
C GLU A 134 13.58 14.50 -2.71
N ALA A 135 13.50 15.37 -1.73
CA ALA A 135 14.09 16.70 -1.83
C ALA A 135 15.62 16.61 -1.96
N GLU A 136 16.22 17.67 -2.46
CA GLU A 136 17.66 17.84 -2.41
C GLU A 136 18.15 17.82 -0.96
N THR A 137 19.41 17.46 -0.77
CA THR A 137 19.99 17.27 0.57
C THR A 137 19.84 18.57 1.41
N GLY A 138 19.12 18.44 2.52
CA GLY A 138 18.89 19.56 3.46
C GLY A 138 17.51 20.25 3.33
N GLU A 139 16.77 20.01 2.27
CA GLU A 139 15.42 20.57 2.12
C GLU A 139 14.35 19.65 2.75
N ASP A 140 13.29 20.26 3.28
CA ASP A 140 12.10 19.56 3.79
C ASP A 140 10.98 19.54 2.76
N THR A 141 11.34 19.41 1.49
CA THR A 141 10.42 19.38 0.36
C THR A 141 10.58 18.05 -0.37
N ALA A 142 9.49 17.39 -0.69
CA ALA A 142 9.45 16.21 -1.55
C ALA A 142 8.54 16.48 -2.74
N HIS A 143 8.64 15.66 -3.79
CA HIS A 143 7.69 15.71 -4.90
C HIS A 143 6.86 14.42 -4.91
N LEU A 144 5.54 14.57 -4.94
CA LEU A 144 4.60 13.47 -5.05
C LEU A 144 3.85 13.54 -6.37
N LYS A 145 3.70 12.39 -7.03
CA LYS A 145 2.82 12.28 -8.18
C LYS A 145 1.39 12.01 -7.70
N LEU A 146 0.52 13.02 -7.79
CA LEU A 146 -0.83 13.01 -7.25
C LEU A 146 -1.86 13.13 -8.37
N PHE A 147 -3.06 12.61 -8.11
CA PHE A 147 -4.21 12.74 -8.99
C PHE A 147 -4.96 14.05 -8.67
N ASP A 148 -5.06 14.95 -9.64
CA ASP A 148 -5.71 16.27 -9.47
C ASP A 148 -7.23 16.25 -9.71
N GLY A 149 -7.79 15.10 -10.04
CA GLY A 149 -9.18 14.90 -10.46
C GLY A 149 -9.32 14.60 -11.96
N CYS A 150 -8.31 14.91 -12.75
CA CYS A 150 -8.27 14.69 -14.21
C CYS A 150 -7.02 13.92 -14.65
N ASP A 151 -5.86 14.22 -14.08
CA ASP A 151 -4.59 13.62 -14.49
C ASP A 151 -3.62 13.46 -13.31
N TRP A 152 -2.52 12.72 -13.53
CA TRP A 152 -1.46 12.46 -12.57
C TRP A 152 -0.31 13.42 -12.79
N LYS A 153 -0.09 14.35 -11.84
CA LYS A 153 0.92 15.40 -11.93
C LYS A 153 1.86 15.40 -10.72
N TRP A 154 3.05 15.94 -10.89
CA TRP A 154 3.98 16.14 -9.80
C TRP A 154 3.65 17.40 -9.02
N PHE A 155 3.58 17.28 -7.70
CA PHE A 155 3.35 18.39 -6.77
C PHE A 155 4.48 18.45 -5.75
N PRO A 156 5.06 19.64 -5.51
CA PRO A 156 5.96 19.85 -4.41
C PRO A 156 5.19 19.77 -3.09
N VAL A 157 5.76 19.08 -2.10
CA VAL A 157 5.14 18.83 -0.80
C VAL A 157 6.11 19.23 0.29
N LYS A 158 5.70 20.17 1.15
CA LYS A 158 6.50 20.56 2.32
C LYS A 158 6.23 19.57 3.46
N LEU A 159 7.29 19.04 4.02
CA LEU A 159 7.31 18.13 5.15
C LEU A 159 7.61 18.89 6.44
N LEU A 160 7.19 18.34 7.58
CA LEU A 160 7.49 18.96 8.88
C LEU A 160 8.97 18.82 9.19
N HIS A 161 9.66 19.94 9.42
CA HIS A 161 11.11 19.99 9.64
C HIS A 161 11.58 19.08 10.80
N THR A 162 10.89 19.14 11.92
CA THR A 162 11.22 18.33 13.11
C THR A 162 11.17 16.83 12.85
N ASP A 163 10.19 16.38 12.04
CA ASP A 163 10.06 14.98 11.64
C ASP A 163 11.18 14.57 10.69
N MET A 164 11.52 15.43 9.73
CA MET A 164 12.62 15.17 8.79
C MET A 164 13.97 15.16 9.51
N GLU A 165 14.19 16.05 10.46
CA GLU A 165 15.39 16.06 11.28
C GLU A 165 15.51 14.77 12.11
N TYR A 166 14.41 14.30 12.70
CA TYR A 166 14.38 13.02 13.41
C TYR A 166 14.75 11.86 12.49
N LEU A 167 14.17 11.79 11.27
CA LEU A 167 14.50 10.75 10.31
C LEU A 167 15.98 10.79 9.90
N ARG A 168 16.52 11.96 9.60
CA ARG A 168 17.94 12.13 9.22
C ARG A 168 18.87 11.66 10.31
N LYS A 169 18.57 11.96 11.58
CA LYS A 169 19.38 11.55 12.74
C LYS A 169 19.24 10.05 13.03
N LYS A 170 17.99 9.56 13.10
CA LYS A 170 17.70 8.20 13.58
C LYS A 170 17.91 7.13 12.51
N TRP A 171 17.71 7.49 11.24
CA TRP A 171 17.76 6.57 10.11
C TRP A 171 18.93 6.81 9.16
N SER A 172 19.93 7.55 9.60
CA SER A 172 21.15 7.78 8.83
C SER A 172 21.76 6.45 8.38
N GLY A 173 22.07 6.34 7.08
CA GLY A 173 22.63 5.13 6.46
C GLY A 173 21.65 3.97 6.29
N LYS A 174 20.38 4.09 6.72
CA LYS A 174 19.36 3.04 6.54
C LYS A 174 18.49 3.34 5.33
N LYS A 175 18.25 2.32 4.51
CA LYS A 175 17.38 2.44 3.34
C LYS A 175 15.90 2.34 3.78
N ALA A 176 15.19 3.45 3.70
CA ALA A 176 13.74 3.45 3.93
C ALA A 176 12.99 2.83 2.74
N SER A 177 11.86 2.21 3.02
CA SER A 177 10.91 1.74 2.00
C SER A 177 10.27 2.90 1.23
N ALA A 178 9.56 2.60 0.15
CA ALA A 178 8.66 3.56 -0.49
C ALA A 178 7.60 4.04 0.52
N PRO A 179 7.38 5.36 0.67
CA PRO A 179 6.44 5.87 1.65
C PRO A 179 4.99 5.58 1.27
N THR A 180 4.15 5.41 2.28
CA THR A 180 2.69 5.33 2.13
C THR A 180 2.04 6.64 2.57
N LEU A 181 1.03 7.11 1.82
CA LEU A 181 0.24 8.27 2.21
C LEU A 181 -0.83 7.83 3.22
N GLU A 182 -0.74 8.37 4.41
CA GLU A 182 -1.68 8.11 5.51
C GLU A 182 -2.44 9.39 5.87
N LYS A 183 -3.71 9.24 6.25
CA LYS A 183 -4.50 10.33 6.83
C LYS A 183 -4.88 9.96 8.26
N LYS A 184 -4.49 10.81 9.22
CA LYS A 184 -4.91 10.71 10.62
C LYS A 184 -5.59 12.01 11.02
N HIS A 185 -6.82 11.90 11.52
CA HIS A 185 -7.65 13.05 11.81
C HIS A 185 -7.77 13.98 10.58
N HIS A 186 -7.25 15.20 10.67
CA HIS A 186 -7.27 16.18 9.57
C HIS A 186 -5.89 16.39 8.92
N LYS A 187 -4.88 15.57 9.29
CA LYS A 187 -3.50 15.67 8.82
C LYS A 187 -3.14 14.52 7.91
N TYR A 188 -2.18 14.79 7.01
CA TYR A 188 -1.61 13.80 6.11
C TYR A 188 -0.17 13.53 6.50
N PHE A 189 0.25 12.27 6.34
CA PHE A 189 1.59 11.81 6.68
C PHE A 189 2.15 10.95 5.55
N LEU A 190 3.44 11.07 5.30
CA LEU A 190 4.21 10.08 4.58
C LEU A 190 4.83 9.12 5.59
N ARG A 191 4.36 7.88 5.61
CA ARG A 191 4.89 6.84 6.49
C ARG A 191 6.01 6.11 5.78
N PHE A 192 7.20 6.20 6.33
CA PHE A 192 8.39 5.46 5.94
C PHE A 192 8.55 4.25 6.85
N SER A 193 9.08 3.15 6.31
CA SER A 193 9.46 1.98 7.09
C SER A 193 10.86 1.54 6.69
N TYR A 194 11.59 0.96 7.63
CA TYR A 194 12.86 0.30 7.37
C TYR A 194 12.95 -1.00 8.18
N THR A 195 13.71 -1.92 7.64
CA THR A 195 13.96 -3.22 8.27
C THR A 195 15.35 -3.18 8.91
N GLU A 196 15.44 -3.61 10.16
CA GLU A 196 16.67 -3.69 10.92
C GLU A 196 16.87 -5.14 11.36
N GLU A 197 18.09 -5.66 11.18
CA GLU A 197 18.48 -6.95 11.74
C GLU A 197 19.09 -6.75 13.11
N ILE A 198 18.46 -7.31 14.13
CA ILE A 198 18.95 -7.27 15.49
C ILE A 198 19.43 -8.67 15.86
N SER A 199 20.71 -8.77 16.24
CA SER A 199 21.21 -9.97 16.89
C SER A 199 20.80 -9.94 18.37
N LEU A 200 19.95 -10.89 18.75
CA LEU A 200 19.65 -11.08 20.18
C LEU A 200 20.89 -11.68 20.86
N SER A 201 21.38 -11.03 21.92
CA SER A 201 22.36 -11.65 22.80
C SER A 201 21.74 -12.90 23.42
N LYS A 202 22.43 -14.03 23.33
CA LYS A 202 22.00 -15.26 24.01
C LYS A 202 22.33 -15.10 25.51
N THR A 203 21.40 -14.53 26.26
CA THR A 203 21.48 -14.54 27.72
C THR A 203 21.24 -15.96 28.21
N PRO A 204 22.04 -16.55 29.09
CA PRO A 204 21.79 -17.86 29.67
C PRO A 204 20.38 -17.90 30.30
N VAL A 205 19.65 -19.00 30.11
CA VAL A 205 18.25 -19.14 30.58
C VAL A 205 18.08 -18.87 32.07
N LYS A 206 19.15 -19.08 32.87
CA LYS A 206 19.16 -18.81 34.32
C LYS A 206 19.15 -17.32 34.69
N GLU A 207 19.42 -16.43 33.73
CA GLU A 207 19.47 -14.96 33.94
C GLU A 207 18.32 -14.23 33.24
N GLN A 208 17.42 -14.97 32.62
CA GLN A 208 16.24 -14.38 31.98
C GLN A 208 15.19 -14.08 33.04
N VAL A 209 15.03 -12.81 33.38
CA VAL A 209 13.92 -12.31 34.19
C VAL A 209 12.81 -11.90 33.23
N ILE A 210 11.65 -12.54 33.36
CA ILE A 210 10.42 -12.10 32.66
C ILE A 210 9.88 -10.93 33.46
N CYS A 211 10.01 -9.72 32.93
CA CYS A 211 9.36 -8.52 33.45
C CYS A 211 7.98 -8.37 32.84
#